data_90dff33027dc75938d7237b861f58a91
#
_entry.id   90dff33027dc75938d7237b861f58a91
#
_cell.length_a   1.000
_cell.length_b   1.000
_cell.length_c   1.000
_cell.angle_alpha   90.00
_cell.angle_beta   90.00
_cell.angle_gamma   90.00
#
_symmetry.space_group_name_H-M   'P 1'
#
loop_
_entity.id
_entity.type
_entity.pdbx_description
1 polymer ?
#
loop_
_entity_poly.entity_id
_entity_poly.type
_entity_poly.pdbx_seq_one_letter_code
_entity_poly.pdbx_strand_id
1 'polypeptide(L)'
;AGLVAAMAAPAFAHHSFAAEFDAKRPVKLGGTVVKMEWINPHSWIHIDVKDPATGKVERWMIEGGAPNALLRRGWTKNSLPEGTEILVEGFQAKDGANPANGPDITFPDGKKLFVGSSGTGAPDERPEK
;
A
#
# COMPACT_ATOMS: atom_id res chain seq x y z
N ALA A 1 -46.51 -8.93 -22.57
CA ALA A 1 -45.73 -8.09 -21.65
C ALA A 1 -44.59 -8.91 -21.08
N GLY A 2 -43.37 -8.74 -21.62
CA GLY A 2 -42.17 -9.43 -21.16
C GLY A 2 -41.48 -8.62 -20.07
N LEU A 3 -41.34 -9.19 -18.88
CA LEU A 3 -40.58 -8.61 -17.78
C LEU A 3 -39.09 -8.90 -18.01
N VAL A 4 -38.33 -7.90 -18.42
CA VAL A 4 -36.87 -8.00 -18.49
C VAL A 4 -36.34 -7.80 -17.07
N ALA A 5 -35.97 -8.87 -16.39
CA ALA A 5 -35.23 -8.79 -15.14
C ALA A 5 -33.79 -8.36 -15.45
N ALA A 6 -33.47 -7.11 -15.22
CA ALA A 6 -32.09 -6.63 -15.23
C ALA A 6 -31.35 -7.26 -14.04
N MET A 7 -30.53 -8.25 -14.31
CA MET A 7 -29.57 -8.76 -13.32
C MET A 7 -28.51 -7.68 -13.09
N ALA A 8 -28.61 -6.97 -11.99
CA ALA A 8 -27.54 -6.11 -11.51
C ALA A 8 -26.38 -7.04 -11.08
N ALA A 9 -25.34 -7.08 -11.90
CA ALA A 9 -24.09 -7.67 -11.48
C ALA A 9 -23.56 -6.88 -10.28
N PRO A 10 -23.08 -7.52 -9.21
CA PRO A 10 -22.43 -6.79 -8.13
C PRO A 10 -21.20 -6.11 -8.72
N ALA A 11 -21.24 -4.79 -8.80
CA ALA A 11 -20.05 -4.00 -9.06
C ALA A 11 -19.16 -4.18 -7.81
N PHE A 12 -18.16 -5.03 -7.90
CA PHE A 12 -17.07 -4.99 -6.95
C PHE A 12 -16.43 -3.62 -7.12
N ALA A 13 -16.74 -2.72 -6.19
CA ALA A 13 -16.08 -1.45 -6.11
C ALA A 13 -14.62 -1.73 -5.73
N HIS A 14 -13.75 -1.86 -6.73
CA HIS A 14 -12.33 -1.71 -6.52
C HIS A 14 -12.17 -0.25 -6.05
N HIS A 15 -11.78 -0.06 -4.78
CA HIS A 15 -11.40 1.25 -4.30
C HIS A 15 -10.28 1.74 -5.19
N SER A 16 -10.57 2.72 -6.05
CA SER A 16 -9.54 3.31 -6.89
C SER A 16 -8.60 4.12 -6.01
N PHE A 17 -7.33 4.18 -6.38
CA PHE A 17 -6.33 5.04 -5.74
C PHE A 17 -6.90 6.45 -5.49
N ALA A 18 -7.49 7.08 -6.51
CA ALA A 18 -8.03 8.43 -6.44
C ALA A 18 -9.18 8.62 -5.45
N ALA A 19 -9.85 7.56 -5.01
CA ALA A 19 -10.92 7.64 -4.01
C ALA A 19 -10.36 7.80 -2.59
N GLU A 20 -9.18 7.23 -2.30
CA GLU A 20 -8.63 7.15 -0.94
C GLU A 20 -7.34 7.94 -0.75
N PHE A 21 -6.53 8.09 -1.80
CA PHE A 21 -5.21 8.69 -1.73
C PHE A 21 -5.09 9.93 -2.59
N ASP A 22 -4.20 10.83 -2.20
CA ASP A 22 -3.96 12.09 -2.89
C ASP A 22 -2.62 12.07 -3.64
N ALA A 23 -2.68 12.03 -4.97
CA ALA A 23 -1.50 12.08 -5.84
C ALA A 23 -0.67 13.37 -5.68
N LYS A 24 -1.24 14.41 -5.07
CA LYS A 24 -0.57 15.68 -4.76
C LYS A 24 0.10 15.68 -3.39
N ARG A 25 -0.01 14.58 -2.63
CA ARG A 25 0.61 14.43 -1.32
C ARG A 25 1.55 13.22 -1.31
N PRO A 26 2.66 13.28 -2.05
CA PRO A 26 3.67 12.24 -1.96
C PRO A 26 4.26 12.22 -0.56
N VAL A 27 4.51 11.02 -0.04
CA VAL A 27 5.19 10.81 1.23
C VAL A 27 6.44 9.98 1.04
N LYS A 28 7.45 10.30 1.85
CA LYS A 28 8.70 9.54 1.94
C LYS A 28 8.97 9.27 3.40
N LEU A 29 8.73 8.03 3.82
CA LEU A 29 8.72 7.63 5.22
C LEU A 29 9.85 6.64 5.49
N GLY A 30 10.80 7.05 6.30
CA GLY A 30 11.76 6.13 6.91
C GLY A 30 11.16 5.56 8.20
N GLY A 31 11.00 4.26 8.28
CA GLY A 31 10.36 3.64 9.41
C GLY A 31 10.87 2.24 9.72
N THR A 32 10.43 1.74 10.87
CA THR A 32 10.74 0.39 11.34
C THR A 32 9.49 -0.47 11.25
N VAL A 33 9.58 -1.61 10.60
CA VAL A 33 8.45 -2.53 10.45
C VAL A 33 8.03 -3.07 11.81
N VAL A 34 6.74 -2.97 12.11
CA VAL A 34 6.11 -3.55 13.30
C VAL A 34 5.48 -4.89 12.97
N LYS A 35 4.72 -4.93 11.88
CA LYS A 35 4.12 -6.17 11.37
C LYS A 35 3.71 -6.00 9.91
N MET A 36 3.54 -7.12 9.24
CA MET A 36 2.91 -7.21 7.92
C MET A 36 1.64 -8.05 8.02
N GLU A 37 0.51 -7.48 7.66
CA GLU A 37 -0.76 -8.20 7.54
C GLU A 37 -0.91 -8.72 6.12
N TRP A 38 -0.89 -10.03 5.99
CA TRP A 38 -0.97 -10.73 4.71
C TRP A 38 -2.40 -11.18 4.46
N ILE A 39 -3.26 -10.22 4.07
CA ILE A 39 -4.70 -10.40 3.94
C ILE A 39 -5.23 -9.87 2.60
N ASN A 40 -6.37 -10.39 2.16
CA ASN A 40 -7.13 -9.88 1.03
C ASN A 40 -8.14 -8.79 1.48
N PRO A 41 -8.49 -7.82 0.63
CA PRO A 41 -8.00 -7.61 -0.74
C PRO A 41 -6.65 -6.90 -0.82
N HIS A 42 -6.14 -6.33 0.28
CA HIS A 42 -4.88 -5.61 0.34
C HIS A 42 -4.06 -6.02 1.54
N SER A 43 -2.77 -6.25 1.33
CA SER A 43 -1.82 -6.39 2.43
C SER A 43 -1.53 -5.04 3.07
N TRP A 44 -1.20 -5.05 4.37
CA TRP A 44 -0.84 -3.85 5.13
C TRP A 44 0.51 -4.02 5.80
N ILE A 45 1.35 -3.01 5.66
CA ILE A 45 2.63 -2.95 6.37
C ILE A 45 2.50 -1.87 7.45
N HIS A 46 2.63 -2.25 8.70
CA HIS A 46 2.63 -1.33 9.82
C HIS A 46 4.06 -0.93 10.14
N ILE A 47 4.33 0.36 10.15
CA ILE A 47 5.66 0.91 10.46
C ILE A 47 5.56 1.98 11.55
N ASP A 48 6.60 2.09 12.33
CA ASP A 48 6.82 3.21 13.25
C ASP A 48 7.77 4.21 12.61
N VAL A 49 7.32 5.45 12.46
CA VAL A 49 8.07 6.55 11.87
C VAL A 49 8.41 7.55 12.96
N LYS A 50 9.69 7.80 13.16
CA LYS A 50 10.18 8.78 14.12
C LYS A 50 10.36 10.13 13.45
N ASP A 51 9.70 11.16 13.97
CA ASP A 51 9.94 12.53 13.56
C ASP A 51 11.34 12.98 14.02
N PRO A 52 12.25 13.32 13.11
CA PRO A 52 13.61 13.71 13.49
C PRO A 52 13.67 15.04 14.26
N ALA A 53 12.67 15.92 14.10
CA ALA A 53 12.63 17.22 14.79
C ALA A 53 12.15 17.11 16.24
N THR A 54 11.18 16.23 16.52
CA THR A 54 10.54 16.13 17.83
C THR A 54 10.87 14.84 18.58
N GLY A 55 11.35 13.81 17.88
CA GLY A 55 11.54 12.47 18.42
C GLY A 55 10.24 11.69 18.62
N LYS A 56 9.09 12.26 18.27
CA LYS A 56 7.79 11.61 18.36
C LYS A 56 7.69 10.48 17.36
N VAL A 57 7.15 9.34 17.79
CA VAL A 57 6.90 8.18 16.93
C VAL A 57 5.43 8.15 16.55
N GLU A 58 5.17 8.01 15.24
CA GLU A 58 3.84 7.84 14.69
C GLU A 58 3.73 6.50 13.97
N ARG A 59 2.59 5.83 14.18
CA ARG A 59 2.27 4.60 13.45
C ARG A 59 1.66 4.93 12.10
N TRP A 60 2.25 4.35 11.05
CA TRP A 60 1.72 4.39 9.69
C TRP A 60 1.31 3.00 9.22
N MET A 61 0.24 2.96 8.45
CA MET A 61 -0.22 1.76 7.75
C MET A 61 0.00 1.95 6.26
N ILE A 62 0.80 1.09 5.67
CA ILE A 62 1.14 1.17 4.25
C ILE A 62 0.33 0.13 3.49
N GLU A 63 -0.54 0.59 2.61
CA GLU A 63 -1.34 -0.29 1.77
C GLU A 63 -0.49 -0.87 0.64
N GLY A 64 -0.52 -2.16 0.51
CA GLY A 64 0.10 -2.91 -0.57
C GLY A 64 -0.91 -3.70 -1.39
N GLY A 65 -0.42 -4.42 -2.37
CA GLY A 65 -1.24 -5.30 -3.20
C GLY A 65 -1.82 -6.50 -2.46
N ALA A 66 -2.70 -7.23 -3.14
CA ALA A 66 -3.20 -8.50 -2.64
C ALA A 66 -2.07 -9.54 -2.51
N PRO A 67 -2.14 -10.47 -1.55
CA PRO A 67 -1.11 -11.49 -1.34
C PRO A 67 -0.69 -12.23 -2.61
N ASN A 68 -1.63 -12.65 -3.45
CA ASN A 68 -1.31 -13.35 -4.69
C ASN A 68 -0.51 -12.50 -5.69
N ALA A 69 -0.84 -11.22 -5.80
CA ALA A 69 -0.09 -10.29 -6.65
C ALA A 69 1.33 -10.06 -6.12
N LEU A 70 1.48 -9.93 -4.82
CA LEU A 70 2.78 -9.76 -4.17
C LEU A 70 3.66 -11.01 -4.31
N LEU A 71 3.08 -12.21 -4.18
CA LEU A 71 3.81 -13.47 -4.41
C LEU A 71 4.40 -13.53 -5.81
N ARG A 72 3.66 -13.11 -6.84
CA ARG A 72 4.17 -13.06 -8.21
C ARG A 72 5.33 -12.09 -8.39
N ARG A 73 5.46 -11.10 -7.51
CA ARG A 73 6.54 -10.10 -7.51
C ARG A 73 7.71 -10.47 -6.60
N GLY A 74 7.69 -11.66 -6.02
CA GLY A 74 8.73 -12.16 -5.13
C GLY A 74 8.57 -11.82 -3.66
N TRP A 75 7.43 -11.22 -3.27
CA TRP A 75 7.09 -10.99 -1.87
C TRP A 75 6.53 -12.24 -1.22
N THR A 76 6.81 -12.42 0.07
CA THR A 76 6.16 -13.41 0.94
C THR A 76 5.72 -12.75 2.24
N LYS A 77 4.89 -13.41 3.02
CA LYS A 77 4.51 -12.94 4.36
C LYS A 77 5.70 -12.73 5.31
N ASN A 78 6.87 -13.28 5.00
CA ASN A 78 8.10 -13.18 5.78
C ASN A 78 9.12 -12.20 5.19
N SER A 79 8.78 -11.48 4.12
CA SER A 79 9.71 -10.55 3.45
C SER A 79 10.09 -9.35 4.29
N LEU A 80 9.22 -8.95 5.23
CA LEU A 80 9.40 -7.81 6.13
C LEU A 80 9.25 -8.26 7.60
N PRO A 81 10.29 -8.86 8.19
CA PRO A 81 10.29 -9.18 9.61
C PRO A 81 10.15 -7.92 10.47
N GLU A 82 9.57 -8.08 11.66
CA GLU A 82 9.57 -7.03 12.67
C GLU A 82 10.98 -6.50 12.93
N GLY A 83 11.13 -5.19 13.05
CA GLY A 83 12.41 -4.52 13.25
C GLY A 83 13.18 -4.18 11.98
N THR A 84 12.69 -4.58 10.80
CA THR A 84 13.32 -4.20 9.53
C THR A 84 13.16 -2.69 9.30
N GLU A 85 14.25 -2.01 9.00
CA GLU A 85 14.23 -0.61 8.58
C GLU A 85 13.95 -0.51 7.10
N ILE A 86 12.99 0.33 6.73
CA ILE A 86 12.61 0.55 5.33
C ILE A 86 12.36 2.03 5.04
N LEU A 87 12.51 2.39 3.78
CA LEU A 87 12.06 3.64 3.23
C LEU A 87 10.85 3.38 2.33
N VAL A 88 9.73 4.04 2.64
CA VAL A 88 8.50 3.94 1.87
C VAL A 88 8.30 5.21 1.07
N GLU A 89 8.10 5.08 -0.22
CA GLU A 89 7.73 6.18 -1.11
C GLU A 89 6.33 5.91 -1.67
N GLY A 90 5.40 6.81 -1.41
CA GLY A 90 4.01 6.63 -1.78
C GLY A 90 3.19 7.91 -1.60
N PHE A 91 1.90 7.75 -1.35
CA PHE A 91 0.95 8.86 -1.26
C PHE A 91 0.09 8.75 -0.01
N GLN A 92 -0.14 9.89 0.64
CA GLN A 92 -0.96 9.96 1.85
C GLN A 92 -2.46 9.85 1.53
N ALA A 93 -3.23 9.35 2.48
CA ALA A 93 -4.69 9.38 2.42
C ALA A 93 -5.22 10.81 2.30
N LYS A 94 -6.34 10.99 1.59
CA LYS A 94 -6.96 12.29 1.34
C LYS A 94 -7.41 13.03 2.59
N ASP A 95 -7.82 12.30 3.61
CA ASP A 95 -8.25 12.85 4.89
C ASP A 95 -7.09 13.30 5.79
N GLY A 96 -5.84 13.16 5.33
CA GLY A 96 -4.64 13.49 6.11
C GLY A 96 -4.29 12.48 7.21
N ALA A 97 -5.02 11.36 7.29
CA ALA A 97 -4.68 10.28 8.20
C ALA A 97 -3.39 9.56 7.78
N ASN A 98 -2.89 8.68 8.63
CA ASN A 98 -1.64 7.94 8.41
C ASN A 98 -1.74 6.62 7.63
N PRO A 99 -2.85 6.21 6.99
CA PRO A 99 -2.75 5.31 5.85
C PRO A 99 -2.04 5.98 4.68
N ALA A 100 -1.15 5.25 4.05
CA ALA A 100 -0.50 5.65 2.80
C ALA A 100 -0.51 4.50 1.80
N ASN A 101 -0.62 4.82 0.51
CA ASN A 101 -0.35 3.87 -0.55
C ASN A 101 1.16 3.91 -0.81
N GLY A 102 1.84 2.77 -0.60
CA GLY A 102 3.28 2.68 -0.72
C GLY A 102 3.70 1.85 -1.92
N PRO A 103 3.81 2.41 -3.13
CA PRO A 103 4.22 1.64 -4.28
C PRO A 103 5.66 1.12 -4.19
N ASP A 104 6.57 1.86 -3.57
CA ASP A 104 7.98 1.49 -3.51
C ASP A 104 8.49 1.37 -2.06
N ILE A 105 9.14 0.24 -1.78
CA ILE A 105 9.85 -0.03 -0.54
C ILE A 105 11.34 -0.18 -0.85
N THR A 106 12.18 0.57 -0.16
CA THR A 106 13.63 0.46 -0.25
C THR A 106 14.19 -0.10 1.06
N PHE A 107 15.00 -1.15 0.93
CA PHE A 107 15.71 -1.78 2.04
C PHE A 107 17.04 -1.08 2.32
N PRO A 108 17.67 -1.30 3.51
CA PRO A 108 18.95 -0.68 3.87
C PRO A 108 20.10 -0.99 2.90
N ASP A 109 20.06 -2.13 2.21
CA ASP A 109 21.05 -2.53 1.20
C ASP A 109 20.83 -1.84 -0.16
N GLY A 110 19.80 -0.99 -0.28
CA GLY A 110 19.44 -0.30 -1.50
C GLY A 110 18.51 -1.10 -2.44
N LYS A 111 18.18 -2.34 -2.10
CA LYS A 111 17.22 -3.14 -2.86
C LYS A 111 15.84 -2.49 -2.77
N LYS A 112 15.17 -2.38 -3.92
CA LYS A 112 13.81 -1.84 -4.04
C LYS A 112 12.82 -2.92 -4.44
N LEU A 113 11.66 -2.92 -3.80
CA LEU A 113 10.55 -3.78 -4.17
C LEU A 113 9.29 -2.94 -4.33
N PHE A 114 8.56 -3.19 -5.41
CA PHE A 114 7.26 -2.60 -5.64
C PHE A 114 6.19 -3.38 -4.87
N VAL A 115 5.51 -2.71 -3.94
CA VAL A 115 4.47 -3.32 -3.09
C VAL A 115 3.07 -2.87 -3.45
N GLY A 116 2.94 -1.89 -4.35
CA GLY A 116 1.65 -1.33 -4.74
C GLY A 116 0.74 -2.31 -5.47
N SER A 117 -0.54 -1.96 -5.56
CA SER A 117 -1.52 -2.68 -6.36
C SER A 117 -1.50 -2.21 -7.81
N SER A 118 -1.68 -3.13 -8.76
CA SER A 118 -1.95 -2.79 -10.16
C SER A 118 -3.44 -2.53 -10.38
N GLY A 119 -3.78 -1.72 -11.39
CA GLY A 119 -5.18 -1.42 -11.73
C GLY A 119 -5.88 -0.44 -10.82
N THR A 120 -5.16 0.25 -9.93
CA THR A 120 -5.73 1.23 -9.00
C THR A 120 -5.76 2.66 -9.56
N GLY A 121 -4.97 2.93 -10.61
CA GLY A 121 -4.79 4.27 -11.16
C GLY A 121 -3.83 5.15 -10.37
N ALA A 122 -3.00 4.55 -9.51
CA ALA A 122 -1.97 5.28 -8.80
C ALA A 122 -0.92 5.84 -9.77
N PRO A 123 -0.35 7.03 -9.48
CA PRO A 123 0.84 7.47 -10.20
C PRO A 123 1.95 6.42 -10.07
N ASP A 124 2.75 6.26 -11.12
CA ASP A 124 3.85 5.28 -11.18
C ASP A 124 3.42 3.81 -11.08
N GLU A 125 2.13 3.53 -11.28
CA GLU A 125 1.63 2.17 -11.33
C GLU A 125 2.34 1.37 -12.43
N ARG A 126 2.89 0.20 -12.03
CA ARG A 126 3.54 -0.70 -12.96
C ARG A 126 2.55 -1.77 -13.44
N PRO A 127 2.47 -2.02 -14.75
CA PRO A 127 1.62 -3.09 -15.25
C PRO A 127 2.09 -4.44 -14.70
N GLU A 128 1.16 -5.32 -14.44
CA GLU A 128 1.49 -6.71 -14.12
C GLU A 128 2.22 -7.34 -15.32
N LYS A 129 3.31 -7.99 -15.01
CA LYS A 129 4.05 -8.78 -16.00
C LYS A 129 3.48 -10.19 -16.07
#